data_0f60aeda3ceebce149cb76afe315f014
#
_entry.id   0f60aeda3ceebce149cb76afe315f014
#
_cell.length_a   1.000
_cell.length_b   1.000
_cell.length_c   1.000
_cell.angle_alpha   90.00
_cell.angle_beta   90.00
_cell.angle_gamma   90.00
#
_symmetry.space_group_name_H-M   'P 1'
#
loop_
_entity.id
_entity.type
_entity.pdbx_description
1 polymer ?
#
loop_
_entity_poly.entity_id
_entity_poly.type
_entity_poly.pdbx_seq_one_letter_code
_entity_poly.pdbx_strand_id
1 'polypeptide(L)'
;LEKSRSYILGDAFLSAACLAYHGPFTGIYRQNLIESWYKILQKNDLKFSSKYAFENVMGDISVIRKWNLQGLPSNKISVCNGVLVKRASSFPFMIDPQLQANKWIKNMEANTSEPEQSLRIVKANDSKNLSRTLEACIMNNIPCLIEDADEAINPYLDPLLLKQNDENKG
;
A
#
# COMPACT_ATOMS: atom_id res chain seq x y z
N LEU A 1 2.93 -18.47 25.54
CA LEU A 1 4.12 -17.95 24.80
C LEU A 1 4.68 -18.98 23.81
N GLU A 2 4.87 -20.26 24.18
CA GLU A 2 5.41 -21.28 23.25
C GLU A 2 4.48 -21.59 22.06
N LYS A 3 3.16 -21.69 22.27
CA LYS A 3 2.19 -21.88 21.17
C LYS A 3 2.19 -20.72 20.16
N SER A 4 2.35 -19.48 20.62
CA SER A 4 2.45 -18.33 19.70
C SER A 4 3.71 -18.39 18.84
N ARG A 5 4.85 -18.83 19.41
CA ARG A 5 6.13 -18.96 18.67
C ARG A 5 6.02 -19.96 17.51
N SER A 6 5.25 -21.04 17.67
CA SER A 6 5.14 -22.09 16.65
C SER A 6 4.42 -21.65 15.37
N TYR A 7 3.60 -20.59 15.41
CA TYR A 7 2.84 -20.08 14.26
C TYR A 7 3.51 -18.90 13.56
N ILE A 8 4.51 -18.26 14.20
CA ILE A 8 5.12 -17.00 13.69
C ILE A 8 5.66 -17.19 12.28
N LEU A 9 6.31 -18.30 11.98
CA LEU A 9 6.90 -18.53 10.67
C LEU A 9 5.84 -18.66 9.58
N GLY A 10 4.78 -19.43 9.82
CA GLY A 10 3.67 -19.55 8.87
C GLY A 10 2.90 -18.25 8.68
N ASP A 11 2.65 -17.51 9.76
CA ASP A 11 1.97 -16.21 9.71
C ASP A 11 2.84 -15.15 8.99
N ALA A 12 4.15 -15.18 9.19
CA ALA A 12 5.10 -14.31 8.48
C ALA A 12 5.13 -14.63 6.97
N PHE A 13 5.15 -15.93 6.61
CA PHE A 13 5.07 -16.35 5.21
C PHE A 13 3.78 -15.88 4.56
N LEU A 14 2.64 -16.06 5.20
CA LEU A 14 1.33 -15.60 4.70
C LEU A 14 1.31 -14.09 4.54
N SER A 15 1.88 -13.36 5.50
CA SER A 15 1.94 -11.89 5.45
C SER A 15 2.82 -11.38 4.31
N ALA A 16 3.98 -12.00 4.10
CA ALA A 16 4.86 -11.69 2.98
C ALA A 16 4.18 -11.98 1.63
N ALA A 17 3.48 -13.13 1.52
CA ALA A 17 2.73 -13.48 0.32
C ALA A 17 1.56 -12.50 0.07
N CYS A 18 0.85 -12.06 1.11
CA CYS A 18 -0.18 -11.04 0.99
C CYS A 18 0.39 -9.70 0.48
N LEU A 19 1.53 -9.26 1.04
CA LEU A 19 2.19 -8.02 0.59
C LEU A 19 2.62 -8.10 -0.87
N ALA A 20 3.14 -9.25 -1.30
CA ALA A 20 3.66 -9.43 -2.66
C ALA A 20 2.54 -9.59 -3.71
N TYR A 21 1.43 -10.24 -3.36
CA TYR A 21 0.48 -10.70 -4.38
C TYR A 21 -0.95 -10.17 -4.24
N HIS A 22 -1.37 -9.62 -3.09
CA HIS A 22 -2.77 -9.19 -2.93
C HIS A 22 -3.12 -7.94 -3.74
N GLY A 23 -2.16 -7.09 -4.07
CA GLY A 23 -2.40 -5.78 -4.71
C GLY A 23 -3.39 -5.85 -5.87
N PRO A 24 -3.12 -6.61 -6.94
CA PRO A 24 -3.93 -6.61 -8.17
C PRO A 24 -5.24 -7.40 -8.07
N PHE A 25 -5.50 -8.13 -6.98
CA PHE A 25 -6.63 -9.03 -6.88
C PHE A 25 -7.79 -8.48 -6.05
N THR A 26 -9.02 -8.80 -6.47
CA THR A 26 -10.24 -8.53 -5.70
C THR A 26 -10.40 -9.51 -4.54
N GLY A 27 -11.37 -9.22 -3.64
CA GLY A 27 -11.56 -9.97 -2.39
C GLY A 27 -11.70 -11.48 -2.55
N ILE A 28 -12.45 -11.94 -3.56
CA ILE A 28 -12.66 -13.38 -3.82
C ILE A 28 -11.35 -14.06 -4.22
N TYR A 29 -10.59 -13.45 -5.12
CA TYR A 29 -9.29 -13.99 -5.55
C TYR A 29 -8.27 -13.99 -4.42
N ARG A 30 -8.24 -12.94 -3.57
CA ARG A 30 -7.37 -12.91 -2.38
C ARG A 30 -7.67 -14.06 -1.43
N GLN A 31 -8.95 -14.37 -1.23
CA GLN A 31 -9.35 -15.50 -0.38
C GLN A 31 -8.87 -16.82 -0.97
N ASN A 32 -9.06 -17.05 -2.26
CA ASN A 32 -8.59 -18.26 -2.96
C ASN A 32 -7.07 -18.43 -2.87
N LEU A 33 -6.32 -17.32 -2.97
CA LEU A 33 -4.87 -17.32 -2.79
C LEU A 33 -4.48 -17.77 -1.38
N ILE A 34 -5.10 -17.19 -0.34
CA ILE A 34 -4.83 -17.56 1.05
C ILE A 34 -5.12 -19.06 1.27
N GLU A 35 -6.24 -19.57 0.77
CA GLU A 35 -6.57 -21.00 0.88
C GLU A 35 -5.54 -21.90 0.18
N SER A 36 -5.03 -21.46 -0.96
CA SER A 36 -3.97 -22.18 -1.67
C SER A 36 -2.67 -22.17 -0.88
N TRP A 37 -2.31 -21.06 -0.27
CA TRP A 37 -1.12 -20.92 0.59
C TRP A 37 -1.25 -21.76 1.87
N TYR A 38 -2.43 -21.88 2.46
CA TYR A 38 -2.67 -22.79 3.58
C TYR A 38 -2.33 -24.23 3.22
N LYS A 39 -2.75 -24.70 2.03
CA LYS A 39 -2.43 -26.06 1.55
C LYS A 39 -0.92 -26.25 1.37
N ILE A 40 -0.21 -25.24 0.86
CA ILE A 40 1.25 -25.28 0.71
C ILE A 40 1.93 -25.36 2.07
N LEU A 41 1.53 -24.54 3.05
CA LEU A 41 2.09 -24.56 4.38
C LEU A 41 1.85 -25.93 5.07
N GLN A 42 0.63 -26.46 4.97
CA GLN A 42 0.29 -27.79 5.51
C GLN A 42 1.13 -28.90 4.88
N LYS A 43 1.33 -28.88 3.55
CA LYS A 43 2.17 -29.87 2.85
C LYS A 43 3.64 -29.83 3.30
N ASN A 44 4.11 -28.69 3.79
CA ASN A 44 5.47 -28.49 4.27
C ASN A 44 5.58 -28.50 5.80
N ASP A 45 4.57 -29.02 6.51
CA ASP A 45 4.52 -29.10 7.98
C ASP A 45 4.74 -27.76 8.71
N LEU A 46 4.47 -26.63 8.03
CA LEU A 46 4.55 -25.31 8.60
C LEU A 46 3.25 -24.91 9.30
N LYS A 47 3.34 -24.67 10.59
CA LYS A 47 2.19 -24.26 11.40
C LYS A 47 1.89 -22.78 11.20
N PHE A 48 0.61 -22.43 11.16
CA PHE A 48 0.10 -21.08 11.09
C PHE A 48 -1.13 -20.88 11.97
N SER A 49 -1.49 -19.66 12.26
CA SER A 49 -2.65 -19.34 13.10
C SER A 49 -3.96 -19.74 12.42
N SER A 50 -4.80 -20.48 13.12
CA SER A 50 -6.13 -20.90 12.61
C SER A 50 -7.07 -19.71 12.30
N LYS A 51 -6.81 -18.56 12.90
CA LYS A 51 -7.54 -17.29 12.70
C LYS A 51 -6.65 -16.24 12.08
N TYR A 52 -5.77 -16.66 11.14
CA TYR A 52 -4.91 -15.72 10.45
C TYR A 52 -5.77 -14.65 9.73
N ALA A 53 -5.43 -13.39 9.95
CA ALA A 53 -5.97 -12.26 9.23
C ALA A 53 -4.85 -11.26 8.99
N PHE A 54 -4.59 -10.94 7.73
CA PHE A 54 -3.49 -10.07 7.31
C PHE A 54 -3.50 -8.72 8.02
N GLU A 55 -4.68 -8.12 8.12
CA GLU A 55 -4.89 -6.84 8.78
C GLU A 55 -4.61 -6.87 10.29
N ASN A 56 -4.74 -8.04 10.92
CA ASN A 56 -4.44 -8.20 12.35
C ASN A 56 -2.96 -8.43 12.63
N VAL A 57 -2.25 -9.07 11.68
CA VAL A 57 -0.82 -9.38 11.83
C VAL A 57 0.05 -8.18 11.43
N MET A 58 -0.31 -7.51 10.32
CA MET A 58 0.50 -6.44 9.73
C MET A 58 -0.01 -5.04 10.05
N GLY A 59 -1.26 -4.91 10.50
CA GLY A 59 -1.88 -3.65 10.86
C GLY A 59 -1.73 -3.32 12.35
N ASP A 60 -1.94 -2.04 12.67
CA ASP A 60 -2.11 -1.54 14.03
C ASP A 60 -3.54 -1.07 14.19
N ILE A 61 -4.25 -1.58 15.21
CA ILE A 61 -5.65 -1.29 15.45
C ILE A 61 -5.89 0.21 15.67
N SER A 62 -4.98 0.90 16.35
CA SER A 62 -5.08 2.33 16.60
C SER A 62 -4.94 3.15 15.32
N VAL A 63 -4.01 2.75 14.46
CA VAL A 63 -3.78 3.36 13.15
C VAL A 63 -4.97 3.10 12.22
N ILE A 64 -5.49 1.87 12.18
CA ILE A 64 -6.68 1.51 11.39
C ILE A 64 -7.90 2.35 11.81
N ARG A 65 -8.13 2.52 13.11
CA ARG A 65 -9.20 3.40 13.62
C ARG A 65 -9.02 4.84 13.15
N LYS A 66 -7.79 5.36 13.17
CA LYS A 66 -7.48 6.70 12.65
C LYS A 66 -7.80 6.81 11.16
N TRP A 67 -7.44 5.80 10.36
CA TRP A 67 -7.77 5.77 8.93
C TRP A 67 -9.28 5.76 8.68
N ASN A 68 -10.06 5.01 9.47
CA ASN A 68 -11.51 5.01 9.35
C ASN A 68 -12.12 6.39 9.65
N LEU A 69 -11.61 7.11 10.65
CA LEU A 69 -12.00 8.50 10.94
C LEU A 69 -11.61 9.46 9.80
N GLN A 70 -10.54 9.16 9.09
CA GLN A 70 -10.07 9.93 7.92
C GLN A 70 -10.82 9.56 6.62
N GLY A 71 -11.75 8.60 6.67
CA GLY A 71 -12.63 8.25 5.56
C GLY A 71 -12.31 6.95 4.85
N LEU A 72 -11.34 6.15 5.32
CA LEU A 72 -11.15 4.78 4.81
C LEU A 72 -12.33 3.91 5.25
N PRO A 73 -13.04 3.21 4.33
CA PRO A 73 -14.11 2.31 4.72
C PRO A 73 -13.64 1.21 5.67
N SER A 74 -14.48 0.87 6.66
CA SER A 74 -14.14 -0.12 7.70
C SER A 74 -14.28 -1.58 7.26
N ASN A 75 -14.63 -1.84 6.00
CA ASN A 75 -14.72 -3.20 5.48
C ASN A 75 -13.31 -3.82 5.36
N LYS A 76 -13.24 -5.14 5.43
CA LYS A 76 -12.00 -5.92 5.44
C LYS A 76 -11.08 -5.60 4.25
N ILE A 77 -11.64 -5.44 3.04
CA ILE A 77 -10.85 -5.20 1.82
C ILE A 77 -10.18 -3.83 1.89
N SER A 78 -10.92 -2.79 2.27
CA SER A 78 -10.39 -1.43 2.40
C SER A 78 -9.30 -1.34 3.47
N VAL A 79 -9.51 -1.98 4.62
CA VAL A 79 -8.50 -2.05 5.68
C VAL A 79 -7.25 -2.80 5.21
N CYS A 80 -7.39 -3.96 4.55
CA CYS A 80 -6.27 -4.67 3.95
C CYS A 80 -5.51 -3.80 2.93
N ASN A 81 -6.22 -3.05 2.08
CA ASN A 81 -5.60 -2.13 1.13
C ASN A 81 -4.83 -1.01 1.84
N GLY A 82 -5.38 -0.44 2.92
CA GLY A 82 -4.68 0.53 3.74
C GLY A 82 -3.38 -0.02 4.34
N VAL A 83 -3.41 -1.26 4.82
CA VAL A 83 -2.21 -1.95 5.32
C VAL A 83 -1.20 -2.19 4.20
N LEU A 84 -1.64 -2.62 3.00
CA LEU A 84 -0.78 -2.78 1.84
C LEU A 84 -0.08 -1.46 1.47
N VAL A 85 -0.84 -0.37 1.35
CA VAL A 85 -0.29 0.97 1.06
C VAL A 85 0.78 1.37 2.07
N LYS A 86 0.56 1.10 3.36
CA LYS A 86 1.49 1.51 4.43
C LYS A 86 2.73 0.62 4.53
N ARG A 87 2.63 -0.66 4.16
CA ARG A 87 3.68 -1.66 4.37
C ARG A 87 4.45 -2.04 3.11
N ALA A 88 3.88 -1.82 1.93
CA ALA A 88 4.58 -2.09 0.68
C ALA A 88 5.79 -1.17 0.49
N SER A 89 6.83 -1.71 -0.12
CA SER A 89 8.05 -0.96 -0.47
C SER A 89 7.92 -0.18 -1.77
N SER A 90 6.91 -0.50 -2.58
CA SER A 90 6.63 0.17 -3.87
C SER A 90 5.65 1.31 -3.70
N PHE A 91 5.66 2.26 -4.63
CA PHE A 91 4.65 3.30 -4.69
C PHE A 91 3.28 2.69 -4.97
N PRO A 92 2.24 3.04 -4.19
CA PRO A 92 0.92 2.46 -4.37
C PRO A 92 0.23 3.03 -5.62
N PHE A 93 -0.29 2.14 -6.46
CA PHE A 93 -1.22 2.48 -7.55
C PHE A 93 -2.63 2.04 -7.14
N MET A 94 -3.57 2.98 -7.17
CA MET A 94 -4.92 2.75 -6.65
C MET A 94 -5.97 2.86 -7.76
N ILE A 95 -6.72 1.78 -7.99
CA ILE A 95 -7.91 1.81 -8.84
C ILE A 95 -9.08 2.22 -7.95
N ASP A 96 -9.52 3.47 -8.07
CA ASP A 96 -10.45 4.12 -7.14
C ASP A 96 -11.64 4.79 -7.86
N PRO A 97 -12.55 4.03 -8.46
CA PRO A 97 -13.67 4.59 -9.22
C PRO A 97 -14.64 5.41 -8.39
N GLN A 98 -14.64 5.24 -7.06
CA GLN A 98 -15.52 5.96 -6.14
C GLN A 98 -14.81 7.08 -5.38
N LEU A 99 -13.54 7.35 -5.68
CA LEU A 99 -12.72 8.37 -5.02
C LEU A 99 -12.60 8.21 -3.48
N GLN A 100 -12.76 6.98 -3.00
CA GLN A 100 -12.66 6.67 -1.56
C GLN A 100 -11.21 6.72 -1.08
N ALA A 101 -10.29 6.11 -1.84
CA ALA A 101 -8.87 6.13 -1.52
C ALA A 101 -8.29 7.54 -1.69
N ASN A 102 -8.68 8.26 -2.74
CA ASN A 102 -8.30 9.64 -2.97
C ASN A 102 -8.67 10.53 -1.77
N LYS A 103 -9.94 10.46 -1.34
CA LYS A 103 -10.42 11.20 -0.18
C LYS A 103 -9.68 10.83 1.11
N TRP A 104 -9.45 9.53 1.31
CA TRP A 104 -8.73 9.05 2.49
C TRP A 104 -7.29 9.58 2.53
N ILE A 105 -6.53 9.50 1.43
CA ILE A 105 -5.15 10.00 1.36
C ILE A 105 -5.10 11.51 1.64
N LYS A 106 -5.99 12.29 1.03
CA LYS A 106 -6.08 13.74 1.28
C LYS A 106 -6.33 14.04 2.76
N ASN A 107 -7.27 13.34 3.39
CA ASN A 107 -7.56 13.51 4.80
C ASN A 107 -6.43 13.03 5.72
N MET A 108 -5.72 11.97 5.31
CA MET A 108 -4.59 11.43 6.06
C MET A 108 -3.44 12.44 6.12
N GLU A 109 -3.16 13.09 5.00
CA GLU A 109 -2.06 14.05 4.85
C GLU A 109 -2.45 15.49 5.25
N ALA A 110 -3.75 15.81 5.39
CA ALA A 110 -4.23 17.15 5.77
C ALA A 110 -3.80 17.60 7.17
N ASN A 111 -3.39 16.69 8.05
CA ASN A 111 -3.01 16.97 9.43
C ASN A 111 -1.50 17.24 9.61
N THR A 112 -0.79 17.49 8.53
CA THR A 112 0.63 17.89 8.60
C THR A 112 0.74 19.28 9.20
N SER A 113 1.44 19.40 10.32
CA SER A 113 1.57 20.68 11.08
C SER A 113 2.34 21.76 10.34
N GLU A 114 3.06 21.39 9.29
CA GLU A 114 3.89 22.30 8.50
C GLU A 114 3.30 22.49 7.11
N PRO A 115 2.86 23.72 6.74
CA PRO A 115 2.28 24.02 5.42
C PRO A 115 3.22 23.67 4.25
N GLU A 116 4.53 23.76 4.48
CA GLU A 116 5.55 23.47 3.47
C GLU A 116 5.66 21.98 3.14
N GLN A 117 5.29 21.09 4.08
CA GLN A 117 5.26 19.64 3.92
C GLN A 117 3.87 19.10 3.54
N SER A 118 2.93 19.99 3.18
CA SER A 118 1.58 19.57 2.81
C SER A 118 1.58 18.77 1.51
N LEU A 119 0.66 17.78 1.43
CA LEU A 119 0.43 16.95 0.25
C LEU A 119 0.32 17.81 -1.03
N ARG A 120 1.14 17.52 -2.01
CA ARG A 120 1.02 18.09 -3.36
C ARG A 120 0.14 17.19 -4.22
N ILE A 121 -0.75 17.80 -4.98
CA ILE A 121 -1.67 17.10 -5.88
C ILE A 121 -1.39 17.56 -7.30
N VAL A 122 -1.20 16.60 -8.21
CA VAL A 122 -0.94 16.86 -9.62
C VAL A 122 -1.67 15.86 -10.48
N LYS A 123 -2.10 16.25 -11.67
CA LYS A 123 -2.74 15.35 -12.63
C LYS A 123 -1.72 14.68 -13.53
N ALA A 124 -1.91 13.39 -13.82
CA ALA A 124 -1.01 12.61 -14.66
C ALA A 124 -0.90 13.14 -16.09
N ASN A 125 -1.97 13.76 -16.63
CA ASN A 125 -2.01 14.32 -17.97
C ASN A 125 -1.36 15.70 -18.10
N ASP A 126 -1.04 16.38 -17.00
CA ASP A 126 -0.34 17.67 -17.01
C ASP A 126 1.19 17.47 -16.94
N SER A 127 1.76 17.04 -18.07
CA SER A 127 3.17 16.63 -18.15
C SER A 127 4.16 17.72 -17.68
N LYS A 128 3.86 19.01 -17.90
CA LYS A 128 4.74 20.12 -17.48
C LYS A 128 4.77 20.30 -15.98
N ASN A 129 3.59 20.30 -15.34
CA ASN A 129 3.48 20.44 -13.90
C ASN A 129 3.85 19.14 -13.17
N LEU A 130 3.58 17.97 -13.76
CA LEU A 130 3.92 16.68 -13.19
C LEU A 130 5.42 16.58 -12.89
N SER A 131 6.28 16.78 -13.91
CA SER A 131 7.73 16.71 -13.74
C SER A 131 8.23 17.66 -12.66
N ARG A 132 7.88 18.94 -12.80
CA ARG A 132 8.31 19.98 -11.86
C ARG A 132 7.84 19.73 -10.42
N THR A 133 6.58 19.28 -10.26
CA THR A 133 6.02 19.00 -8.95
C THR A 133 6.69 17.79 -8.32
N LEU A 134 6.94 16.72 -9.09
CA LEU A 134 7.62 15.53 -8.59
C LEU A 134 9.05 15.84 -8.17
N GLU A 135 9.82 16.53 -8.98
CA GLU A 135 11.18 16.96 -8.63
C GLU A 135 11.19 17.75 -7.30
N ALA A 136 10.29 18.73 -7.17
CA ALA A 136 10.18 19.49 -5.93
C ALA A 136 9.77 18.64 -4.72
N CYS A 137 8.86 17.69 -4.91
CA CYS A 137 8.43 16.77 -3.85
C CYS A 137 9.56 15.85 -3.40
N ILE A 138 10.32 15.29 -4.35
CA ILE A 138 11.45 14.42 -4.06
C ILE A 138 12.55 15.19 -3.32
N MET A 139 12.93 16.36 -3.81
CA MET A 139 13.99 17.18 -3.22
C MET A 139 13.67 17.62 -1.78
N ASN A 140 12.40 17.88 -1.49
CA ASN A 140 11.96 18.36 -0.18
C ASN A 140 11.28 17.30 0.68
N ASN A 141 11.27 16.04 0.24
CA ASN A 141 10.60 14.92 0.94
C ASN A 141 9.11 15.19 1.24
N ILE A 142 8.40 15.79 0.28
CA ILE A 142 6.98 16.13 0.39
C ILE A 142 6.13 15.02 -0.25
N PRO A 143 5.04 14.57 0.40
CA PRO A 143 4.13 13.59 -0.20
C PRO A 143 3.45 14.17 -1.46
N CYS A 144 3.34 13.35 -2.52
CA CYS A 144 2.72 13.73 -3.78
C CYS A 144 1.63 12.73 -4.17
N LEU A 145 0.44 13.22 -4.48
CA LEU A 145 -0.67 12.44 -5.02
C LEU A 145 -0.82 12.76 -6.51
N ILE A 146 -0.63 11.76 -7.36
CA ILE A 146 -0.88 11.86 -8.80
C ILE A 146 -2.29 11.37 -9.05
N GLU A 147 -3.16 12.25 -9.55
CA GLU A 147 -4.54 11.94 -9.88
C GLU A 147 -4.70 11.69 -11.38
N ASP A 148 -5.80 11.04 -11.75
CA ASP A 148 -6.21 10.79 -13.14
C ASP A 148 -5.12 10.03 -13.93
N ALA A 149 -4.47 9.03 -13.29
CA ALA A 149 -3.53 8.15 -13.96
C ALA A 149 -4.29 7.18 -14.88
N ASP A 150 -3.91 7.17 -16.16
CA ASP A 150 -4.45 6.27 -17.18
C ASP A 150 -3.86 4.86 -17.07
N GLU A 151 -4.39 3.92 -17.88
CA GLU A 151 -3.86 2.56 -18.01
C GLU A 151 -2.39 2.55 -18.45
N ALA A 152 -2.00 3.50 -19.31
CA ALA A 152 -0.62 3.71 -19.71
C ALA A 152 0.02 4.74 -18.77
N ILE A 153 0.85 4.26 -17.86
CA ILE A 153 1.64 5.13 -16.99
C ILE A 153 2.62 5.93 -17.87
N ASN A 154 2.73 7.23 -17.58
CA ASN A 154 3.66 8.10 -18.29
C ASN A 154 5.10 7.57 -18.11
N PRO A 155 5.84 7.26 -19.20
CA PRO A 155 7.21 6.73 -19.12
C PRO A 155 8.18 7.60 -18.32
N TYR A 156 7.86 8.87 -18.15
CA TYR A 156 8.62 9.78 -17.31
C TYR A 156 8.67 9.35 -15.83
N LEU A 157 7.70 8.54 -15.39
CA LEU A 157 7.65 8.00 -14.04
C LEU A 157 8.46 6.72 -13.85
N ASP A 158 8.88 6.06 -14.93
CA ASP A 158 9.54 4.75 -14.88
C ASP A 158 10.81 4.76 -13.98
N PRO A 159 11.73 5.74 -14.10
CA PRO A 159 12.92 5.76 -13.25
C PRO A 159 12.57 5.84 -11.75
N LEU A 160 11.53 6.62 -11.41
CA LEU A 160 11.05 6.75 -10.05
C LEU A 160 10.37 5.48 -9.55
N LEU A 161 9.47 4.91 -10.36
CA LEU A 161 8.73 3.69 -10.02
C LEU A 161 9.65 2.47 -9.88
N LEU A 162 10.66 2.37 -10.73
CA LEU A 162 11.67 1.31 -10.69
C LEU A 162 12.76 1.57 -9.63
N LYS A 163 12.71 2.72 -8.92
CA LYS A 163 13.74 3.12 -7.95
C LYS A 163 15.16 3.03 -8.54
N GLN A 164 15.29 3.40 -9.82
CA GLN A 164 16.59 3.50 -10.44
C GLN A 164 17.32 4.67 -9.81
N ASN A 165 18.32 4.38 -8.98
CA ASN A 165 19.22 5.40 -8.47
C ASN A 165 20.03 5.92 -9.65
N ASP A 166 20.10 7.24 -9.81
CA ASP A 166 21.04 7.91 -10.72
C ASP A 166 22.48 7.76 -10.17
N GLU A 167 23.00 6.55 -10.15
CA GLU A 167 24.42 6.30 -9.82
C GLU A 167 25.37 6.76 -10.93
N ASN A 168 24.87 7.41 -11.99
CA ASN A 168 25.66 7.86 -13.14
C ASN A 168 25.68 9.40 -13.26
N LYS A 169 25.98 10.11 -12.20
CA LYS A 169 26.50 11.50 -12.26
C LYS A 169 27.77 11.57 -11.42
N GLY A 170 28.83 10.94 -11.94
CA GLY A 170 30.21 11.23 -11.57
C GLY A 170 30.87 12.01 -12.69
#